data_4b39bfc7c5fd4431ac9a4c1f0575cbb5
#
_entry.id   4b39bfc7c5fd4431ac9a4c1f0575cbb5
#
_cell.length_a   1.000
_cell.length_b   1.000
_cell.length_c   1.000
_cell.angle_alpha   90.00
_cell.angle_beta   90.00
_cell.angle_gamma   90.00
#
_symmetry.space_group_name_H-M   'P 1'
#
loop_
_entity.id
_entity.type
_entity.pdbx_description
1 polymer ?
#
loop_
_entity_poly.entity_id
_entity_poly.type
_entity_poly.pdbx_seq_one_letter_code
_entity_poly.pdbx_strand_id
1 'polypeptide(L)'
;ENANGYPMFMGYEWQGCGFDGDHNVFFLDNEQDMKHPMRYQELRDDYKDTEAIGIPHHVAYQLGSRGKNWATHDENFSPFAEIYSSHGCSENDTGGMDMERHLHMGPRTGETCYERGLEAGLHVGCIASGDNHNVPAACDHGTMCVLAEDASKAAIWAGMKARHVYGVSRSRMEIDFTADDKMMGDVIAPGKHNMKISICAADAIDRVELLKNNVLEEMIVHSGSWENKKIADDEVIRVKFTVEFGWGPNPRFYKDMLVKEWDGSLNVEGKLLSIDKEWNSYGQKLYDVTDDSCKFHMTTYMSTTTGHWMGPSTVVKEGFVFEVEGTPDSDVCLKVDNYEYHFTIRELMKTSRIKAQYQESIDLANRVYGKVDHYRDDFYWHNAYKTRIRQAVP
;
A
#
# COMPACT_ATOMS: atom_id res chain seq x y z
N GLU A 1 -28.22 14.84 -7.96
CA GLU A 1 -28.88 13.53 -7.96
C GLU A 1 -29.08 13.04 -9.37
N ASN A 2 -28.75 11.77 -9.62
CA ASN A 2 -29.05 11.16 -10.91
C ASN A 2 -30.55 10.77 -11.00
N ALA A 3 -31.01 10.37 -12.19
CA ALA A 3 -32.41 9.99 -12.41
C ALA A 3 -32.90 8.81 -11.52
N ASN A 4 -32.00 8.09 -10.86
CA ASN A 4 -32.29 6.96 -9.97
C ASN A 4 -32.27 7.35 -8.48
N GLY A 5 -32.06 8.64 -8.14
CA GLY A 5 -32.08 9.14 -6.76
C GLY A 5 -30.79 8.86 -5.97
N TYR A 6 -29.71 8.38 -6.59
CA TYR A 6 -28.43 8.21 -5.90
C TYR A 6 -27.80 9.55 -5.60
N PRO A 7 -27.24 9.75 -4.38
CA PRO A 7 -26.52 10.98 -4.04
C PRO A 7 -25.27 11.13 -4.91
N MET A 8 -25.05 12.35 -5.37
CA MET A 8 -23.86 12.71 -6.13
C MET A 8 -23.26 13.97 -5.54
N PHE A 9 -21.93 13.98 -5.40
CA PHE A 9 -21.16 15.14 -4.96
C PHE A 9 -20.44 15.73 -6.16
N MET A 10 -20.58 17.03 -6.35
CA MET A 10 -19.75 17.76 -7.30
C MET A 10 -18.36 17.93 -6.71
N GLY A 11 -17.37 17.85 -7.57
CA GLY A 11 -15.99 18.01 -7.15
C GLY A 11 -15.04 18.20 -8.33
N TYR A 12 -13.80 18.49 -8.02
CA TYR A 12 -12.72 18.62 -8.98
C TYR A 12 -11.38 18.27 -8.33
N GLU A 13 -10.38 17.96 -9.14
CA GLU A 13 -9.03 17.76 -8.69
C GLU A 13 -8.27 19.08 -8.68
N TRP A 14 -7.69 19.43 -7.54
CA TRP A 14 -6.81 20.57 -7.37
C TRP A 14 -5.36 20.09 -7.22
N GLN A 15 -4.45 20.67 -7.97
CA GLN A 15 -3.02 20.32 -7.97
C GLN A 15 -2.13 21.46 -7.45
N GLY A 16 -2.59 22.70 -7.50
CA GLY A 16 -1.84 23.89 -7.08
C GLY A 16 -0.48 23.97 -7.76
N CYS A 17 0.56 24.23 -6.97
CA CYS A 17 1.96 24.25 -7.43
C CYS A 17 2.71 22.94 -7.11
N GLY A 18 2.03 21.89 -6.68
CA GLY A 18 2.62 20.58 -6.34
C GLY A 18 3.29 20.50 -4.96
N PHE A 19 3.41 21.60 -4.22
CA PHE A 19 4.11 21.63 -2.93
C PHE A 19 3.33 20.97 -1.78
N ASP A 20 2.01 20.96 -1.87
CA ASP A 20 1.15 20.51 -0.77
C ASP A 20 0.49 19.16 -1.05
N GLY A 21 0.77 18.58 -2.24
CA GLY A 21 0.12 17.36 -2.75
C GLY A 21 -1.20 17.68 -3.44
N ASP A 22 -1.66 16.76 -4.27
CA ASP A 22 -2.89 16.91 -5.03
C ASP A 22 -4.10 16.56 -4.14
N HIS A 23 -5.23 17.25 -4.36
CA HIS A 23 -6.44 17.05 -3.55
C HIS A 23 -7.67 16.98 -4.45
N ASN A 24 -8.54 16.03 -4.16
CA ASN A 24 -9.90 16.00 -4.70
C ASN A 24 -10.81 16.83 -3.82
N VAL A 25 -11.34 17.93 -4.35
CA VAL A 25 -12.23 18.84 -3.61
C VAL A 25 -13.68 18.49 -3.95
N PHE A 26 -14.48 18.18 -2.92
CA PHE A 26 -15.90 17.87 -3.05
C PHE A 26 -16.75 18.85 -2.24
N PHE A 27 -18.00 19.02 -2.67
CA PHE A 27 -18.95 19.95 -2.07
C PHE A 27 -20.26 19.24 -1.69
N LEU A 28 -20.81 19.64 -0.56
CA LEU A 28 -22.18 19.24 -0.20
C LEU A 28 -23.20 19.90 -1.14
N ASP A 29 -23.01 21.19 -1.42
CA ASP A 29 -23.80 21.93 -2.38
C ASP A 29 -23.16 21.86 -3.78
N ASN A 30 -23.97 21.60 -4.80
CA ASN A 30 -23.51 21.44 -6.18
C ASN A 30 -23.25 22.76 -6.92
N GLU A 31 -23.62 23.90 -6.36
CA GLU A 31 -23.49 25.22 -7.01
C GLU A 31 -22.24 25.97 -6.49
N GLN A 32 -21.09 25.33 -6.53
CA GLN A 32 -19.84 25.92 -6.06
C GLN A 32 -18.87 26.21 -7.21
N ASP A 33 -18.16 27.34 -7.11
CA ASP A 33 -17.10 27.69 -8.03
C ASP A 33 -15.83 26.90 -7.75
N MET A 34 -15.16 26.43 -8.80
CA MET A 34 -13.84 25.82 -8.71
C MET A 34 -12.78 26.90 -8.48
N LYS A 35 -12.00 26.78 -7.41
CA LYS A 35 -10.88 27.67 -7.06
C LYS A 35 -9.56 26.97 -7.36
N HIS A 36 -8.60 27.72 -7.91
CA HIS A 36 -7.30 27.20 -8.28
C HIS A 36 -6.14 28.01 -7.68
N PRO A 37 -6.09 28.24 -6.37
CA PRO A 37 -4.94 28.90 -5.75
C PRO A 37 -3.69 28.00 -5.85
N MET A 38 -2.52 28.57 -5.59
CA MET A 38 -1.25 27.87 -5.72
C MET A 38 -0.93 27.02 -4.50
N ARG A 39 -1.45 27.36 -3.31
CA ARG A 39 -1.13 26.70 -2.06
C ARG A 39 -2.39 26.13 -1.40
N TYR A 40 -2.22 25.02 -0.67
CA TYR A 40 -3.31 24.35 0.05
C TYR A 40 -3.98 25.23 1.11
N GLN A 41 -3.20 26.06 1.82
CA GLN A 41 -3.78 26.98 2.81
C GLN A 41 -4.71 28.00 2.15
N GLU A 42 -4.36 28.50 0.98
CA GLU A 42 -5.21 29.40 0.20
C GLU A 42 -6.48 28.69 -0.26
N LEU A 43 -6.37 27.42 -0.69
CA LEU A 43 -7.52 26.61 -1.08
C LEU A 43 -8.50 26.40 0.08
N ARG A 44 -7.98 26.05 1.26
CA ARG A 44 -8.77 25.94 2.49
C ARG A 44 -9.45 27.26 2.84
N ASP A 45 -8.71 28.36 2.78
CA ASP A 45 -9.22 29.70 3.12
C ASP A 45 -10.29 30.18 2.12
N ASP A 46 -10.16 29.82 0.85
CA ASP A 46 -11.16 30.09 -0.20
C ASP A 46 -12.49 29.37 0.03
N TYR A 47 -12.47 28.23 0.74
CA TYR A 47 -13.68 27.42 1.06
C TYR A 47 -14.06 27.42 2.55
N LYS A 48 -13.49 28.29 3.38
CA LYS A 48 -13.73 28.31 4.83
C LYS A 48 -15.20 28.49 5.22
N ASP A 49 -16.00 29.15 4.39
CA ASP A 49 -17.45 29.39 4.60
C ASP A 49 -18.31 28.45 3.72
N THR A 50 -17.72 27.40 3.14
CA THR A 50 -18.39 26.45 2.25
C THR A 50 -18.29 25.04 2.83
N GLU A 51 -19.37 24.26 2.73
CA GLU A 51 -19.33 22.83 3.04
C GLU A 51 -18.52 22.09 1.97
N ALA A 52 -17.21 22.07 2.20
CA ALA A 52 -16.23 21.45 1.30
C ALA A 52 -15.33 20.47 2.05
N ILE A 53 -14.85 19.47 1.35
CA ILE A 53 -13.83 18.50 1.79
C ILE A 53 -12.76 18.43 0.72
N GLY A 54 -11.49 18.63 1.10
CA GLY A 54 -10.34 18.43 0.26
C GLY A 54 -9.64 17.13 0.62
N ILE A 55 -9.68 16.14 -0.26
CA ILE A 55 -9.15 14.79 -0.01
C ILE A 55 -7.75 14.69 -0.61
N PRO A 56 -6.67 14.60 0.20
CA PRO A 56 -5.36 14.27 -0.32
C PRO A 56 -5.40 12.90 -1.00
N HIS A 57 -4.91 12.80 -2.22
CA HIS A 57 -4.83 11.53 -2.93
C HIS A 57 -3.43 11.24 -3.44
N HIS A 58 -3.14 9.98 -3.77
CA HIS A 58 -1.82 9.44 -4.14
C HIS A 58 -0.65 10.09 -3.37
N VAL A 59 -0.82 10.20 -2.05
CA VAL A 59 -0.01 11.05 -1.15
C VAL A 59 1.49 10.76 -1.15
N ALA A 60 1.91 9.53 -1.49
CA ALA A 60 3.28 9.06 -1.35
C ALA A 60 4.19 9.38 -2.58
N TYR A 61 4.00 10.50 -3.22
CA TYR A 61 4.98 11.06 -4.15
C TYR A 61 5.99 11.95 -3.42
N GLN A 62 7.02 12.38 -4.13
CA GLN A 62 8.05 13.22 -3.54
C GLN A 62 7.47 14.55 -3.05
N LEU A 63 7.87 14.98 -1.85
CA LEU A 63 7.51 16.29 -1.31
C LEU A 63 7.96 17.40 -2.27
N GLY A 64 7.07 18.33 -2.55
CA GLY A 64 7.30 19.40 -3.53
C GLY A 64 7.05 18.99 -5.00
N SER A 65 6.68 17.71 -5.21
CA SER A 65 6.31 17.17 -6.52
C SER A 65 5.13 16.19 -6.36
N ARG A 66 3.94 16.71 -6.05
CA ARG A 66 2.68 16.00 -5.80
C ARG A 66 2.58 15.21 -4.49
N GLY A 67 3.67 15.00 -3.75
CA GLY A 67 3.63 14.34 -2.44
C GLY A 67 2.96 15.22 -1.39
N LYS A 68 2.16 14.63 -0.51
CA LYS A 68 1.44 15.34 0.54
C LYS A 68 2.39 16.01 1.52
N ASN A 69 2.21 17.30 1.72
CA ASN A 69 2.84 18.04 2.80
C ASN A 69 1.98 17.95 4.07
N TRP A 70 2.32 17.03 4.96
CA TRP A 70 1.57 16.84 6.22
C TRP A 70 1.70 18.02 7.18
N ALA A 71 2.76 18.85 7.06
CA ALA A 71 2.94 20.02 7.90
C ALA A 71 1.91 21.15 7.63
N THR A 72 1.27 21.13 6.44
CA THR A 72 0.24 22.11 6.08
C THR A 72 -1.18 21.55 6.18
N HIS A 73 -1.32 20.28 6.59
CA HIS A 73 -2.62 19.60 6.65
C HIS A 73 -3.57 20.24 7.65
N ASP A 74 -4.84 20.30 7.29
CA ASP A 74 -5.94 20.80 8.15
C ASP A 74 -7.03 19.72 8.23
N GLU A 75 -7.22 19.13 9.41
CA GLU A 75 -8.13 18.03 9.66
C GLU A 75 -9.62 18.39 9.44
N ASN A 76 -9.99 19.69 9.53
CA ASN A 76 -11.36 20.14 9.31
C ASN A 76 -11.71 20.19 7.83
N PHE A 77 -10.75 20.61 6.99
CA PHE A 77 -10.91 20.64 5.54
C PHE A 77 -10.61 19.27 4.90
N SER A 78 -9.65 18.52 5.45
CA SER A 78 -9.21 17.22 4.96
C SER A 78 -9.33 16.15 6.06
N PRO A 79 -10.54 15.66 6.36
CA PRO A 79 -10.76 14.74 7.49
C PRO A 79 -10.18 13.33 7.23
N PHE A 80 -9.90 12.97 5.99
CA PHE A 80 -9.31 11.69 5.60
C PHE A 80 -8.46 11.84 4.34
N ALA A 81 -7.64 10.83 4.04
CA ALA A 81 -6.77 10.78 2.89
C ALA A 81 -6.90 9.45 2.15
N GLU A 82 -6.61 9.45 0.85
CA GLU A 82 -6.56 8.25 0.03
C GLU A 82 -5.25 7.50 0.27
N ILE A 83 -5.37 6.23 0.66
CA ILE A 83 -4.22 5.34 0.84
C ILE A 83 -4.04 4.35 -0.31
N TYR A 84 -5.03 4.21 -1.19
CA TYR A 84 -4.97 3.27 -2.31
C TYR A 84 -5.85 3.72 -3.47
N SER A 85 -5.28 3.64 -4.68
CA SER A 85 -6.01 3.88 -5.93
C SER A 85 -5.32 3.19 -7.10
N SER A 86 -5.58 3.64 -8.34
CA SER A 86 -4.82 3.22 -9.52
C SER A 86 -3.32 3.56 -9.40
N HIS A 87 -2.96 4.52 -8.55
CA HIS A 87 -1.58 4.87 -8.24
C HIS A 87 -0.85 3.89 -7.29
N GLY A 88 -1.54 2.87 -6.81
CA GLY A 88 -1.01 1.90 -5.85
C GLY A 88 -1.24 2.32 -4.41
N CYS A 89 -0.55 1.67 -3.47
CA CYS A 89 -0.65 1.92 -2.06
C CYS A 89 0.20 3.13 -1.63
N SER A 90 -0.38 3.99 -0.83
CA SER A 90 0.26 5.15 -0.22
C SER A 90 0.23 5.10 1.31
N GLU A 91 -0.10 3.94 1.89
CA GLU A 91 -0.19 3.75 3.33
C GLU A 91 1.19 3.87 4.00
N ASN A 92 2.13 3.07 3.54
CA ASN A 92 3.52 3.06 3.98
C ASN A 92 4.44 2.50 2.88
N ASP A 93 5.75 2.52 3.10
CA ASP A 93 6.77 2.00 2.19
C ASP A 93 7.25 0.58 2.53
N THR A 94 6.74 -0.02 3.59
CA THR A 94 7.10 -1.36 4.07
C THR A 94 5.95 -2.36 4.01
N GLY A 95 4.76 -1.91 3.64
CA GLY A 95 3.54 -2.70 3.63
C GLY A 95 3.48 -3.79 2.56
N GLY A 96 2.44 -4.61 2.67
CA GLY A 96 2.20 -5.71 1.74
C GLY A 96 1.74 -5.31 0.34
N MET A 97 1.37 -4.06 0.15
CA MET A 97 0.94 -3.52 -1.15
C MET A 97 1.98 -2.57 -1.72
N ASP A 98 2.07 -2.56 -3.03
CA ASP A 98 3.11 -1.85 -3.76
C ASP A 98 2.78 -0.37 -3.93
N MET A 99 3.75 0.51 -3.64
CA MET A 99 3.68 1.94 -3.90
C MET A 99 3.98 2.30 -5.37
N GLU A 100 4.51 1.39 -6.17
CA GLU A 100 5.11 1.68 -7.48
C GLU A 100 4.18 1.37 -8.65
N ARG A 101 2.91 1.71 -8.57
CA ARG A 101 2.00 1.36 -9.66
C ARG A 101 2.10 2.29 -10.86
N HIS A 102 2.39 3.57 -10.64
CA HIS A 102 2.50 4.59 -11.68
C HIS A 102 3.91 5.17 -11.75
N LEU A 103 4.76 4.53 -12.51
CA LEU A 103 6.17 4.91 -12.66
C LEU A 103 6.39 6.26 -13.36
N HIS A 104 5.39 6.75 -14.11
CA HIS A 104 5.53 7.96 -14.92
C HIS A 104 5.43 9.27 -14.13
N MET A 105 4.95 9.23 -12.89
CA MET A 105 4.77 10.43 -12.06
C MET A 105 5.96 10.70 -11.13
N GLY A 106 7.04 10.00 -11.33
CA GLY A 106 8.26 10.15 -10.54
C GLY A 106 8.39 9.10 -9.44
N PRO A 107 9.52 9.16 -8.71
CA PRO A 107 9.76 8.21 -7.63
C PRO A 107 8.76 8.42 -6.49
N ARG A 108 8.30 7.30 -5.93
CA ARG A 108 7.48 7.26 -4.72
C ARG A 108 8.39 7.30 -3.49
N THR A 109 7.89 7.85 -2.39
CA THR A 109 8.66 7.99 -1.16
C THR A 109 7.80 7.75 0.08
N GLY A 110 8.38 7.11 1.09
CA GLY A 110 7.75 6.94 2.40
C GLY A 110 7.65 8.25 3.21
N GLU A 111 8.39 9.30 2.84
CA GLU A 111 8.36 10.59 3.57
C GLU A 111 6.99 11.26 3.57
N THR A 112 6.16 10.97 2.60
CA THR A 112 4.84 11.59 2.40
C THR A 112 3.70 10.59 2.49
N CYS A 113 3.98 9.31 2.80
CA CYS A 113 2.96 8.28 2.96
C CYS A 113 2.00 8.62 4.13
N TYR A 114 0.88 7.93 4.18
CA TYR A 114 -0.17 8.17 5.17
C TYR A 114 0.31 8.01 6.62
N GLU A 115 1.14 7.00 6.90
CA GLU A 115 1.72 6.80 8.25
C GLU A 115 2.42 8.05 8.77
N ARG A 116 3.05 8.87 7.92
CA ARG A 116 3.72 10.11 8.33
C ARG A 116 2.74 11.15 8.84
N GLY A 117 1.52 11.18 8.29
CA GLY A 117 0.45 12.01 8.85
C GLY A 117 0.05 11.57 10.26
N LEU A 118 -0.10 10.27 10.48
CA LEU A 118 -0.41 9.72 11.81
C LEU A 118 0.74 9.93 12.80
N GLU A 119 2.00 9.75 12.38
CA GLU A 119 3.19 10.03 13.21
C GLU A 119 3.31 11.51 13.59
N ALA A 120 2.83 12.42 12.75
CA ALA A 120 2.74 13.83 13.07
C ALA A 120 1.63 14.16 14.08
N GLY A 121 0.87 13.18 14.54
CA GLY A 121 -0.23 13.32 15.51
C GLY A 121 -1.54 13.79 14.91
N LEU A 122 -1.71 13.70 13.59
CA LEU A 122 -2.94 14.11 12.90
C LEU A 122 -4.04 13.04 13.03
N HIS A 123 -5.29 13.48 13.20
CA HIS A 123 -6.47 12.61 13.21
C HIS A 123 -7.06 12.52 11.81
N VAL A 124 -6.49 11.68 11.00
CA VAL A 124 -6.86 11.51 9.58
C VAL A 124 -7.40 10.11 9.34
N GLY A 125 -8.63 10.01 8.82
CA GLY A 125 -9.19 8.76 8.34
C GLY A 125 -8.50 8.30 7.05
N CYS A 126 -8.75 7.05 6.63
CA CYS A 126 -8.21 6.54 5.39
C CYS A 126 -9.31 6.03 4.47
N ILE A 127 -9.15 6.26 3.17
CA ILE A 127 -10.02 5.77 2.13
C ILE A 127 -9.24 5.13 0.99
N ALA A 128 -9.94 4.42 0.11
CA ALA A 128 -9.46 4.02 -1.20
C ALA A 128 -10.38 4.60 -2.28
N SER A 129 -9.84 4.80 -3.47
CA SER A 129 -10.60 5.30 -4.62
C SER A 129 -10.08 4.74 -5.95
N GLY A 130 -10.70 5.12 -7.05
CA GLY A 130 -10.28 4.66 -8.39
C GLY A 130 -9.14 5.48 -8.95
N ASP A 131 -9.24 6.78 -8.90
CA ASP A 131 -8.37 7.72 -9.62
C ASP A 131 -8.12 7.29 -11.08
N ASN A 132 -9.17 6.81 -11.72
CA ASN A 132 -9.10 6.35 -13.09
C ASN A 132 -9.72 7.40 -14.02
N HIS A 133 -9.18 7.47 -15.24
CA HIS A 133 -9.60 8.45 -16.25
C HIS A 133 -10.30 7.80 -17.45
N ASN A 134 -10.45 6.48 -17.45
CA ASN A 134 -10.86 5.72 -18.63
C ASN A 134 -12.15 4.93 -18.44
N VAL A 135 -12.55 4.66 -17.22
CA VAL A 135 -13.72 3.82 -16.88
C VAL A 135 -14.59 4.51 -15.86
N PRO A 136 -15.88 4.17 -15.77
CA PRO A 136 -16.76 4.71 -14.75
C PRO A 136 -16.23 4.49 -13.34
N ALA A 137 -16.61 5.35 -12.41
CA ALA A 137 -16.25 5.24 -11.01
C ALA A 137 -16.66 3.88 -10.41
N ALA A 138 -15.92 3.43 -9.41
CA ALA A 138 -16.13 2.18 -8.66
C ALA A 138 -16.05 0.88 -9.47
N CYS A 139 -15.52 0.93 -10.68
CA CYS A 139 -15.35 -0.27 -11.52
C CYS A 139 -14.02 -0.97 -11.32
N ASP A 140 -13.02 -0.28 -10.78
CA ASP A 140 -11.66 -0.79 -10.65
C ASP A 140 -10.93 -0.14 -9.47
N HIS A 141 -9.86 -0.78 -9.01
CA HIS A 141 -8.98 -0.32 -7.93
C HIS A 141 -9.65 -0.19 -6.55
N GLY A 142 -9.75 1.01 -6.01
CA GLY A 142 -10.24 1.25 -4.66
C GLY A 142 -11.65 1.81 -4.61
N THR A 143 -12.29 1.65 -3.46
CA THR A 143 -13.61 2.22 -3.16
C THR A 143 -13.61 2.73 -1.71
N MET A 144 -14.16 3.91 -1.52
CA MET A 144 -14.45 4.47 -0.20
C MET A 144 -15.75 3.87 0.33
N CYS A 145 -15.74 3.48 1.61
CA CYS A 145 -16.93 3.14 2.37
C CYS A 145 -17.19 4.22 3.42
N VAL A 146 -18.45 4.58 3.62
CA VAL A 146 -18.90 5.58 4.60
C VAL A 146 -19.95 4.94 5.50
N LEU A 147 -19.77 5.04 6.81
CA LEU A 147 -20.78 4.68 7.79
C LEU A 147 -21.67 5.89 8.04
N ALA A 148 -22.92 5.81 7.64
CA ALA A 148 -23.90 6.87 7.69
C ALA A 148 -25.25 6.34 8.22
N GLU A 149 -26.09 7.23 8.77
CA GLU A 149 -27.41 6.84 9.29
C GLU A 149 -28.34 6.32 8.20
N ASP A 150 -28.23 6.90 7.00
CA ASP A 150 -28.96 6.49 5.81
C ASP A 150 -28.19 6.84 4.51
N ALA A 151 -28.74 6.53 3.37
CA ALA A 151 -28.14 6.80 2.06
C ALA A 151 -28.41 8.21 1.52
N SER A 152 -28.90 9.15 2.35
CA SER A 152 -29.07 10.54 1.92
C SER A 152 -27.72 11.25 1.76
N LYS A 153 -27.68 12.23 0.87
CA LYS A 153 -26.49 13.06 0.65
C LYS A 153 -25.99 13.72 1.93
N ALA A 154 -26.91 14.19 2.78
CA ALA A 154 -26.58 14.85 4.05
C ALA A 154 -25.99 13.87 5.08
N ALA A 155 -26.57 12.66 5.21
CA ALA A 155 -26.07 11.64 6.15
C ALA A 155 -24.68 11.13 5.73
N ILE A 156 -24.48 10.88 4.42
CA ILE A 156 -23.16 10.48 3.88
C ILE A 156 -22.13 11.60 4.15
N TRP A 157 -22.48 12.84 3.90
CA TRP A 157 -21.59 13.98 4.17
C TRP A 157 -21.20 14.09 5.64
N ALA A 158 -22.17 13.92 6.54
CA ALA A 158 -21.91 13.90 7.97
C ALA A 158 -20.97 12.79 8.39
N GLY A 159 -21.14 11.58 7.86
CA GLY A 159 -20.22 10.44 8.05
C GLY A 159 -18.81 10.74 7.55
N MET A 160 -18.69 11.35 6.39
CA MET A 160 -17.40 11.80 5.82
C MET A 160 -16.71 12.82 6.76
N LYS A 161 -17.41 13.86 7.19
CA LYS A 161 -16.88 14.90 8.10
C LYS A 161 -16.47 14.32 9.45
N ALA A 162 -17.16 13.29 9.93
CA ALA A 162 -16.85 12.59 11.18
C ALA A 162 -15.72 11.56 11.05
N ARG A 163 -15.15 11.33 9.84
CA ARG A 163 -14.17 10.29 9.56
C ARG A 163 -14.70 8.86 9.75
N HIS A 164 -16.01 8.66 9.70
CA HIS A 164 -16.64 7.35 9.73
C HIS A 164 -16.49 6.68 8.36
N VAL A 165 -15.24 6.47 7.97
CA VAL A 165 -14.86 6.02 6.62
C VAL A 165 -13.78 4.96 6.68
N TYR A 166 -13.74 4.11 5.65
CA TYR A 166 -12.63 3.21 5.40
C TYR A 166 -12.48 2.93 3.90
N GLY A 167 -11.35 2.39 3.50
CA GLY A 167 -11.08 2.03 2.11
C GLY A 167 -11.08 0.54 1.89
N VAL A 168 -11.59 0.10 0.72
CA VAL A 168 -11.45 -1.27 0.23
C VAL A 168 -10.76 -1.27 -1.13
N SER A 169 -9.85 -2.22 -1.35
CA SER A 169 -9.15 -2.41 -2.61
C SER A 169 -9.73 -3.62 -3.33
N ARG A 170 -10.45 -3.40 -4.45
CA ARG A 170 -11.03 -4.42 -5.35
C ARG A 170 -12.13 -5.32 -4.77
N SER A 171 -11.95 -5.89 -3.60
CA SER A 171 -12.93 -6.78 -2.97
C SER A 171 -13.87 -6.00 -2.07
N ARG A 172 -15.16 -6.28 -2.14
CA ARG A 172 -16.13 -5.67 -1.22
C ARG A 172 -15.98 -6.27 0.16
N MET A 173 -15.89 -5.40 1.16
CA MET A 173 -15.71 -5.78 2.54
C MET A 173 -16.49 -4.82 3.44
N GLU A 174 -17.23 -5.37 4.38
CA GLU A 174 -17.90 -4.61 5.44
C GLU A 174 -17.05 -4.72 6.69
N ILE A 175 -16.70 -3.58 7.29
CA ILE A 175 -15.87 -3.50 8.49
C ILE A 175 -16.63 -2.67 9.52
N ASP A 176 -16.85 -3.25 10.70
CA ASP A 176 -17.31 -2.56 11.89
C ASP A 176 -16.22 -2.66 12.96
N PHE A 177 -15.60 -1.54 13.28
CA PHE A 177 -14.55 -1.44 14.29
C PHE A 177 -14.93 -0.41 15.34
N THR A 178 -15.15 -0.87 16.55
CA THR A 178 -15.60 -0.03 17.66
C THR A 178 -14.69 -0.18 18.87
N ALA A 179 -14.61 0.91 19.65
CA ALA A 179 -14.00 0.95 20.98
C ALA A 179 -15.09 1.36 21.98
N ASP A 180 -15.57 0.44 22.81
CA ASP A 180 -16.77 0.60 23.62
C ASP A 180 -17.99 0.96 22.77
N ASP A 181 -18.51 2.19 22.89
CA ASP A 181 -19.63 2.74 22.12
C ASP A 181 -19.20 3.67 20.97
N LYS A 182 -17.90 3.82 20.75
CA LYS A 182 -17.31 4.68 19.71
C LYS A 182 -16.93 3.87 18.48
N MET A 183 -17.16 4.46 17.32
CA MET A 183 -16.83 3.82 16.04
C MET A 183 -15.52 4.35 15.44
N MET A 184 -15.07 3.73 14.36
CA MET A 184 -13.88 4.19 13.64
C MET A 184 -14.02 5.67 13.24
N GLY A 185 -12.93 6.42 13.41
CA GLY A 185 -12.89 7.87 13.18
C GLY A 185 -13.15 8.73 14.42
N ASP A 186 -13.76 8.17 15.45
CA ASP A 186 -13.98 8.88 16.73
C ASP A 186 -12.67 9.02 17.51
N VAL A 187 -12.63 10.08 18.32
CA VAL A 187 -11.57 10.31 19.31
C VAL A 187 -12.06 9.84 20.68
N ILE A 188 -11.29 8.97 21.32
CA ILE A 188 -11.59 8.42 22.64
C ILE A 188 -10.59 8.92 23.68
N ALA A 189 -11.03 9.00 24.94
CA ALA A 189 -10.13 9.36 26.03
C ALA A 189 -9.09 8.25 26.27
N PRO A 190 -7.88 8.58 26.75
CA PRO A 190 -6.92 7.55 27.14
C PRO A 190 -7.48 6.64 28.22
N GLY A 191 -7.28 5.34 28.08
CA GLY A 191 -7.79 4.37 29.03
C GLY A 191 -7.75 2.93 28.50
N LYS A 192 -8.41 2.06 29.24
CA LYS A 192 -8.65 0.67 28.83
C LYS A 192 -10.01 0.60 28.15
N HIS A 193 -10.05 0.14 26.92
CA HIS A 193 -11.26 0.04 26.09
C HIS A 193 -11.48 -1.39 25.62
N ASN A 194 -12.75 -1.75 25.42
CA ASN A 194 -13.12 -3.00 24.79
C ASN A 194 -13.20 -2.75 23.27
N MET A 195 -12.24 -3.31 22.53
CA MET A 195 -12.24 -3.24 21.08
C MET A 195 -13.10 -4.37 20.51
N LYS A 196 -13.94 -4.04 19.54
CA LYS A 196 -14.72 -5.03 18.79
C LYS A 196 -14.49 -4.81 17.30
N ILE A 197 -14.14 -5.91 16.62
CA ILE A 197 -13.93 -5.93 15.17
C ILE A 197 -14.89 -6.95 14.58
N SER A 198 -15.68 -6.53 13.59
CA SER A 198 -16.54 -7.42 12.81
C SER A 198 -16.26 -7.17 11.33
N ILE A 199 -15.92 -8.23 10.60
CA ILE A 199 -15.56 -8.14 9.19
C ILE A 199 -16.36 -9.17 8.41
N CYS A 200 -17.03 -8.71 7.34
CA CYS A 200 -17.67 -9.56 6.35
C CYS A 200 -17.08 -9.25 4.98
N ALA A 201 -16.42 -10.22 4.38
CA ALA A 201 -15.78 -10.07 3.08
C ALA A 201 -16.47 -10.93 2.03
N ALA A 202 -16.34 -10.54 0.76
CA ALA A 202 -16.86 -11.32 -0.38
C ALA A 202 -16.03 -12.58 -0.68
N ASP A 203 -14.83 -12.68 -0.12
CA ASP A 203 -13.92 -13.81 -0.27
C ASP A 203 -13.25 -14.13 1.07
N ALA A 204 -12.45 -15.19 1.13
CA ALA A 204 -11.75 -15.62 2.33
C ALA A 204 -10.85 -14.50 2.89
N ILE A 205 -10.89 -14.32 4.22
CA ILE A 205 -10.01 -13.38 4.92
C ILE A 205 -8.71 -14.10 5.22
N ASP A 206 -7.60 -13.57 4.70
CA ASP A 206 -6.26 -14.09 4.97
C ASP A 206 -5.86 -13.81 6.42
N ARG A 207 -5.97 -12.56 6.83
CA ARG A 207 -5.66 -12.12 8.19
C ARG A 207 -6.30 -10.79 8.54
N VAL A 208 -6.34 -10.51 9.83
CA VAL A 208 -6.68 -9.21 10.40
C VAL A 208 -5.49 -8.71 11.22
N GLU A 209 -5.02 -7.52 10.90
CA GLU A 209 -3.92 -6.87 11.60
C GLU A 209 -4.43 -5.68 12.41
N LEU A 210 -4.16 -5.67 13.70
CA LEU A 210 -4.41 -4.54 14.58
C LEU A 210 -3.10 -3.76 14.76
N LEU A 211 -3.09 -2.54 14.26
CA LEU A 211 -1.96 -1.63 14.41
C LEU A 211 -2.24 -0.59 15.49
N LYS A 212 -1.26 -0.31 16.30
CA LYS A 212 -1.28 0.79 17.28
C LYS A 212 -0.05 1.67 17.06
N ASN A 213 -0.26 2.95 16.79
CA ASN A 213 0.82 3.87 16.45
C ASN A 213 1.68 3.34 15.28
N ASN A 214 1.05 2.84 14.23
CA ASN A 214 1.68 2.21 13.05
C ASN A 214 2.52 0.96 13.34
N VAL A 215 2.42 0.40 14.53
CA VAL A 215 3.13 -0.82 14.92
C VAL A 215 2.11 -1.96 15.05
N LEU A 216 2.44 -3.11 14.47
CA LEU A 216 1.61 -4.30 14.59
C LEU A 216 1.55 -4.74 16.05
N GLU A 217 0.36 -4.65 16.66
CA GLU A 217 0.09 -5.06 18.04
C GLU A 217 -0.44 -6.50 18.09
N GLU A 218 -1.33 -6.84 17.15
CA GLU A 218 -1.95 -8.16 17.08
C GLU A 218 -2.24 -8.54 15.63
N MET A 219 -2.06 -9.83 15.32
CA MET A 219 -2.42 -10.41 14.04
C MET A 219 -3.31 -11.62 14.27
N ILE A 220 -4.48 -11.62 13.65
CA ILE A 220 -5.45 -12.72 13.71
C ILE A 220 -5.44 -13.40 12.35
N VAL A 221 -5.14 -14.68 12.31
CA VAL A 221 -5.11 -15.49 11.10
C VAL A 221 -6.10 -16.64 11.22
N HIS A 222 -6.57 -17.14 10.08
CA HIS A 222 -7.41 -18.33 10.07
C HIS A 222 -6.54 -19.58 10.23
N SER A 223 -6.55 -20.14 11.44
CA SER A 223 -5.86 -21.40 11.78
C SER A 223 -6.80 -22.61 11.79
N GLY A 224 -7.96 -22.51 11.16
CA GLY A 224 -9.05 -23.48 11.23
C GLY A 224 -10.00 -23.27 12.42
N SER A 225 -9.61 -22.49 13.41
CA SER A 225 -10.41 -22.23 14.63
C SER A 225 -10.66 -20.75 14.93
N TRP A 226 -10.02 -19.82 14.20
CA TRP A 226 -10.06 -18.37 14.49
C TRP A 226 -9.60 -17.99 15.91
N GLU A 227 -8.75 -18.80 16.50
CA GLU A 227 -8.23 -18.55 17.83
C GLU A 227 -6.90 -17.79 17.75
N ASN A 228 -6.80 -16.71 18.55
CA ASN A 228 -5.53 -16.04 18.81
C ASN A 228 -4.63 -16.96 19.61
N LYS A 229 -3.78 -17.71 18.95
CA LYS A 229 -2.82 -18.59 19.60
C LYS A 229 -1.52 -17.81 19.84
N LYS A 230 -1.17 -17.61 21.13
CA LYS A 230 0.19 -17.20 21.46
C LYS A 230 1.12 -18.37 21.16
N ILE A 231 2.02 -18.16 20.22
CA ILE A 231 3.01 -19.14 19.81
C ILE A 231 4.14 -19.11 20.84
N ALA A 232 4.45 -20.25 21.46
CA ALA A 232 5.59 -20.38 22.38
C ALA A 232 6.92 -20.38 21.60
N ASP A 233 8.00 -19.94 22.25
CA ASP A 233 9.31 -19.80 21.58
C ASP A 233 9.89 -21.12 21.09
N ASP A 234 9.53 -22.22 21.76
CA ASP A 234 9.96 -23.60 21.43
C ASP A 234 8.92 -24.39 20.60
N GLU A 235 7.78 -23.78 20.29
CA GLU A 235 6.75 -24.41 19.49
C GLU A 235 7.17 -24.55 18.03
N VAL A 236 7.09 -25.76 17.48
CA VAL A 236 7.28 -25.98 16.05
C VAL A 236 6.01 -25.57 15.31
N ILE A 237 6.12 -24.59 14.44
CA ILE A 237 5.01 -24.05 13.68
C ILE A 237 5.25 -24.22 12.18
N ARG A 238 4.16 -24.23 11.41
CA ARG A 238 4.19 -24.19 9.95
C ARG A 238 3.70 -22.82 9.53
N VAL A 239 4.42 -22.24 8.58
CA VAL A 239 4.04 -20.96 8.01
C VAL A 239 4.20 -20.97 6.50
N LYS A 240 3.34 -20.20 5.82
CA LYS A 240 3.48 -19.92 4.38
C LYS A 240 3.85 -18.46 4.18
N PHE A 241 4.77 -18.21 3.27
CA PHE A 241 5.11 -16.85 2.84
C PHE A 241 5.44 -16.83 1.35
N THR A 242 5.14 -15.70 0.71
CA THR A 242 5.41 -15.51 -0.72
C THR A 242 6.67 -14.70 -0.91
N VAL A 243 7.51 -15.10 -1.86
CA VAL A 243 8.64 -14.33 -2.37
C VAL A 243 8.32 -13.93 -3.81
N GLU A 244 8.28 -12.63 -4.09
CA GLU A 244 7.92 -12.08 -5.40
C GLU A 244 9.08 -11.29 -5.98
N PHE A 245 9.27 -11.44 -7.29
CA PHE A 245 10.26 -10.73 -8.11
C PHE A 245 9.54 -9.93 -9.19
N GLY A 246 10.17 -8.90 -9.76
CA GLY A 246 9.62 -8.21 -10.92
C GLY A 246 9.49 -6.71 -10.78
N TRP A 247 9.83 -6.13 -9.64
CA TRP A 247 9.99 -4.68 -9.55
C TRP A 247 11.38 -4.29 -9.97
N GLY A 248 11.47 -3.19 -10.65
CA GLY A 248 12.75 -2.73 -11.16
C GLY A 248 12.75 -1.25 -11.54
N PRO A 249 13.80 -0.80 -12.22
CA PRO A 249 13.94 0.59 -12.65
C PRO A 249 12.77 1.02 -13.52
N ASN A 250 12.44 2.32 -13.42
CA ASN A 250 11.42 2.91 -14.27
C ASN A 250 11.81 2.85 -15.75
N PRO A 251 11.03 2.18 -16.62
CA PRO A 251 11.37 2.01 -18.04
C PRO A 251 11.41 3.30 -18.82
N ARG A 252 10.87 4.41 -18.32
CA ARG A 252 11.03 5.74 -18.93
C ARG A 252 12.47 6.22 -18.89
N PHE A 253 13.17 5.93 -17.79
CA PHE A 253 14.56 6.32 -17.61
C PHE A 253 15.54 5.27 -18.12
N TYR A 254 15.12 3.98 -18.11
CA TYR A 254 15.98 2.84 -18.39
C TYR A 254 15.36 1.95 -19.49
N LYS A 255 15.18 2.52 -20.68
CA LYS A 255 14.43 1.91 -21.79
C LYS A 255 14.96 0.57 -22.28
N ASP A 256 16.23 0.28 -22.05
CA ASP A 256 16.87 -0.95 -22.52
C ASP A 256 16.86 -2.08 -21.49
N MET A 257 16.25 -1.84 -20.32
CA MET A 257 16.23 -2.81 -19.21
C MET A 257 14.87 -3.49 -19.08
N LEU A 258 14.54 -4.28 -20.10
CA LEU A 258 13.23 -4.92 -20.20
C LEU A 258 13.19 -6.32 -19.58
N VAL A 259 14.33 -6.89 -19.26
CA VAL A 259 14.46 -8.26 -18.72
C VAL A 259 15.47 -8.24 -17.58
N LYS A 260 15.13 -8.91 -16.48
CA LYS A 260 16.05 -9.17 -15.36
C LYS A 260 16.09 -10.68 -15.08
N GLU A 261 17.29 -11.20 -15.05
CA GLU A 261 17.57 -12.56 -14.58
C GLU A 261 17.92 -12.51 -13.10
N TRP A 262 17.38 -13.45 -12.33
CA TRP A 262 17.56 -13.59 -10.89
C TRP A 262 18.00 -15.00 -10.57
N ASP A 263 19.14 -15.15 -9.92
CA ASP A 263 19.59 -16.42 -9.38
C ASP A 263 19.48 -16.39 -7.85
N GLY A 264 18.94 -17.45 -7.25
CA GLY A 264 18.76 -17.46 -5.83
C GLY A 264 18.61 -18.83 -5.21
N SER A 265 18.56 -18.81 -3.87
CA SER A 265 18.28 -19.99 -3.05
C SER A 265 17.51 -19.62 -1.80
N LEU A 266 16.76 -20.57 -1.29
CA LEU A 266 16.17 -20.54 0.05
C LEU A 266 16.81 -21.67 0.87
N ASN A 267 17.21 -21.34 2.11
CA ASN A 267 17.63 -22.31 3.12
C ASN A 267 16.86 -22.05 4.40
N VAL A 268 16.42 -23.07 5.08
CA VAL A 268 15.59 -22.97 6.28
C VAL A 268 16.24 -23.79 7.41
N GLU A 269 16.40 -23.16 8.57
CA GLU A 269 16.70 -23.91 9.79
C GLU A 269 15.43 -24.61 10.29
N GLY A 270 15.16 -25.78 9.70
CA GLY A 270 13.91 -26.51 9.88
C GLY A 270 13.59 -27.37 8.67
N LYS A 271 12.36 -27.29 8.17
CA LYS A 271 11.95 -28.04 6.98
C LYS A 271 11.29 -27.15 5.95
N LEU A 272 11.58 -27.39 4.71
CA LEU A 272 10.89 -26.87 3.54
C LEU A 272 9.84 -27.90 3.09
N LEU A 273 8.57 -27.63 3.41
CA LEU A 273 7.49 -28.61 3.23
C LEU A 273 6.91 -28.60 1.81
N SER A 274 6.69 -27.42 1.24
CA SER A 274 6.19 -27.27 -0.13
C SER A 274 6.68 -25.99 -0.79
N ILE A 275 6.66 -25.99 -2.11
CA ILE A 275 7.01 -24.84 -2.96
C ILE A 275 5.95 -24.76 -4.07
N ASP A 276 5.05 -23.78 -3.93
CA ASP A 276 4.09 -23.48 -4.98
C ASP A 276 4.67 -22.41 -5.91
N LYS A 277 4.48 -22.58 -7.22
CA LYS A 277 5.06 -21.74 -8.27
C LYS A 277 4.03 -20.73 -8.72
N GLU A 278 4.27 -19.46 -8.44
CA GLU A 278 3.45 -18.33 -8.94
C GLU A 278 4.10 -17.75 -10.21
N TRP A 279 4.15 -18.56 -11.26
CA TRP A 279 4.80 -18.20 -12.51
C TRP A 279 3.79 -17.74 -13.55
N ASN A 280 4.02 -16.57 -14.11
CA ASN A 280 3.16 -15.92 -15.08
C ASN A 280 3.79 -15.87 -16.49
N SER A 281 5.07 -16.17 -16.60
CA SER A 281 5.84 -16.22 -17.85
C SER A 281 6.75 -17.45 -17.90
N TYR A 282 7.67 -17.48 -18.83
CA TYR A 282 8.62 -18.59 -19.04
C TYR A 282 10.06 -18.14 -18.74
N GLY A 283 10.94 -19.14 -18.57
CA GLY A 283 12.34 -18.95 -18.18
C GLY A 283 12.63 -19.37 -16.74
N GLN A 284 11.59 -19.56 -15.94
CA GLN A 284 11.70 -19.91 -14.53
C GLN A 284 12.18 -21.35 -14.34
N LYS A 285 13.03 -21.57 -13.35
CA LYS A 285 13.53 -22.88 -12.97
C LYS A 285 13.57 -23.02 -11.45
N LEU A 286 13.25 -24.21 -10.98
CA LEU A 286 13.42 -24.65 -9.61
C LEU A 286 14.25 -25.94 -9.63
N TYR A 287 15.33 -25.99 -8.86
CA TYR A 287 16.26 -27.13 -8.88
C TYR A 287 16.95 -27.28 -7.52
N ASP A 288 17.69 -28.38 -7.34
CA ASP A 288 18.39 -28.71 -6.10
C ASP A 288 17.50 -28.61 -4.85
N VAL A 289 16.26 -29.13 -4.97
CA VAL A 289 15.30 -29.13 -3.87
C VAL A 289 15.64 -30.23 -2.89
N THR A 290 15.76 -29.86 -1.61
CA THR A 290 15.99 -30.77 -0.48
C THR A 290 14.92 -30.58 0.58
N ASP A 291 15.03 -31.25 1.73
CA ASP A 291 14.08 -31.13 2.83
C ASP A 291 14.18 -29.76 3.57
N ASP A 292 15.24 -28.97 3.32
CA ASP A 292 15.52 -27.72 3.98
C ASP A 292 15.92 -26.58 3.03
N SER A 293 16.08 -26.86 1.75
CA SER A 293 16.58 -25.85 0.80
C SER A 293 16.11 -26.07 -0.63
N CYS A 294 16.22 -24.99 -1.42
CA CYS A 294 16.06 -25.06 -2.87
C CYS A 294 16.91 -23.98 -3.55
N LYS A 295 17.15 -24.19 -4.86
CA LYS A 295 17.69 -23.15 -5.73
C LYS A 295 16.72 -22.84 -6.85
N PHE A 296 16.77 -21.60 -7.31
CA PHE A 296 15.89 -21.13 -8.39
C PHE A 296 16.61 -20.17 -9.32
N HIS A 297 16.07 -20.11 -10.52
CA HIS A 297 16.38 -19.09 -11.52
C HIS A 297 15.06 -18.49 -12.00
N MET A 298 14.96 -17.15 -12.01
CA MET A 298 13.76 -16.44 -12.42
C MET A 298 14.11 -15.43 -13.51
N THR A 299 13.23 -15.30 -14.50
CA THR A 299 13.30 -14.27 -15.52
C THR A 299 12.08 -13.37 -15.37
N THR A 300 12.27 -12.11 -15.12
CA THR A 300 11.17 -11.13 -15.05
C THR A 300 11.24 -10.16 -16.22
N TYR A 301 10.06 -9.81 -16.73
CA TYR A 301 9.89 -8.93 -17.88
C TYR A 301 9.22 -7.63 -17.44
N MET A 302 9.80 -6.51 -17.84
CA MET A 302 9.16 -5.21 -17.67
C MET A 302 8.10 -5.03 -18.74
N SER A 303 6.86 -4.74 -18.36
CA SER A 303 5.81 -4.45 -19.32
C SER A 303 6.08 -3.14 -20.06
N THR A 304 6.17 -3.21 -21.38
CA THR A 304 6.27 -2.05 -22.26
C THR A 304 4.91 -1.56 -22.74
N THR A 305 3.84 -2.29 -22.43
CA THR A 305 2.48 -1.89 -22.80
C THR A 305 2.00 -0.76 -21.90
N THR A 306 2.47 0.42 -22.18
CA THR A 306 1.84 1.65 -21.76
C THR A 306 0.61 1.85 -22.63
N GLY A 307 -0.46 1.12 -22.32
CA GLY A 307 -1.70 1.22 -23.10
C GLY A 307 -2.30 2.62 -23.10
N HIS A 308 -2.10 3.38 -22.07
CA HIS A 308 -2.42 4.80 -21.94
C HIS A 308 -1.33 5.48 -21.14
N TRP A 309 -1.15 6.78 -21.36
CA TRP A 309 -0.24 7.58 -20.53
C TRP A 309 -0.64 7.57 -19.03
N MET A 310 -1.88 7.15 -18.71
CA MET A 310 -2.45 6.94 -17.38
C MET A 310 -2.72 5.45 -17.08
N GLY A 311 -2.36 4.52 -17.96
CA GLY A 311 -2.57 3.10 -17.72
C GLY A 311 -1.59 2.54 -16.70
N PRO A 312 -1.98 1.52 -15.92
CA PRO A 312 -1.07 0.85 -15.01
C PRO A 312 0.07 0.24 -15.80
N SER A 313 1.30 0.54 -15.42
CA SER A 313 2.45 -0.25 -15.85
C SER A 313 2.35 -1.58 -15.13
N THR A 314 1.86 -2.61 -15.83
CA THR A 314 1.82 -3.97 -15.29
C THR A 314 3.24 -4.51 -15.27
N VAL A 315 3.81 -4.60 -14.08
CA VAL A 315 4.99 -5.41 -13.86
C VAL A 315 4.53 -6.86 -13.81
N VAL A 316 5.05 -7.69 -14.70
CA VAL A 316 4.82 -9.14 -14.63
C VAL A 316 5.65 -9.65 -13.46
N LYS A 317 4.96 -10.07 -12.41
CA LYS A 317 5.58 -10.63 -11.21
C LYS A 317 5.71 -12.13 -11.35
N GLU A 318 6.83 -12.64 -10.89
CA GLU A 318 7.10 -14.04 -10.77
C GLU A 318 7.40 -14.36 -9.31
N GLY A 319 7.07 -15.54 -8.82
CA GLY A 319 7.28 -15.81 -7.41
C GLY A 319 7.15 -17.27 -7.02
N PHE A 320 7.26 -17.46 -5.71
CA PHE A 320 7.05 -18.73 -5.02
C PHE A 320 6.24 -18.49 -3.75
N VAL A 321 5.38 -19.45 -3.41
CA VAL A 321 4.88 -19.61 -2.04
C VAL A 321 5.65 -20.76 -1.41
N PHE A 322 6.38 -20.47 -0.36
CA PHE A 322 7.12 -21.43 0.44
C PHE A 322 6.32 -21.81 1.68
N GLU A 323 6.17 -23.09 1.96
CA GLU A 323 5.68 -23.59 3.23
C GLU A 323 6.86 -24.18 4.01
N VAL A 324 7.09 -23.64 5.20
CA VAL A 324 8.22 -24.05 6.05
C VAL A 324 7.76 -24.43 7.43
N GLU A 325 8.52 -25.32 8.10
CA GLU A 325 8.29 -25.77 9.47
C GLU A 325 9.55 -25.48 10.30
N GLY A 326 9.39 -24.82 11.42
CA GLY A 326 10.48 -24.50 12.33
C GLY A 326 9.96 -23.86 13.62
N THR A 327 10.85 -23.51 14.54
CA THR A 327 10.51 -22.69 15.71
C THR A 327 10.41 -21.22 15.31
N PRO A 328 9.77 -20.35 16.10
CA PRO A 328 9.70 -18.92 15.79
C PRO A 328 11.05 -18.27 15.54
N ASP A 329 12.13 -18.76 16.15
CA ASP A 329 13.48 -18.21 16.02
C ASP A 329 14.34 -18.92 14.96
N SER A 330 13.80 -19.94 14.26
CA SER A 330 14.47 -20.61 13.16
C SER A 330 14.81 -19.63 12.03
N ASP A 331 16.04 -19.70 11.52
CA ASP A 331 16.52 -18.85 10.43
C ASP A 331 15.96 -19.30 9.08
N VAL A 332 15.55 -18.32 8.30
CA VAL A 332 15.19 -18.45 6.89
C VAL A 332 16.14 -17.55 6.09
N CYS A 333 17.07 -18.16 5.40
CA CYS A 333 18.06 -17.46 4.58
C CYS A 333 17.62 -17.44 3.12
N LEU A 334 17.32 -16.26 2.61
CA LEU A 334 17.03 -16.03 1.19
C LEU A 334 18.23 -15.36 0.52
N LYS A 335 18.79 -16.01 -0.50
CA LYS A 335 19.78 -15.40 -1.38
C LYS A 335 19.13 -15.01 -2.70
N VAL A 336 19.43 -13.82 -3.15
CA VAL A 336 19.01 -13.31 -4.46
C VAL A 336 20.19 -12.59 -5.08
N ASP A 337 20.72 -13.12 -6.16
CA ASP A 337 21.96 -12.68 -6.81
C ASP A 337 23.12 -12.59 -5.79
N ASN A 338 23.70 -11.41 -5.60
CA ASN A 338 24.79 -11.17 -4.65
C ASN A 338 24.32 -10.78 -3.24
N TYR A 339 23.01 -10.77 -3.00
CA TYR A 339 22.43 -10.35 -1.73
C TYR A 339 21.98 -11.56 -0.92
N GLU A 340 22.22 -11.50 0.38
CA GLU A 340 21.84 -12.53 1.34
C GLU A 340 21.03 -11.88 2.46
N TYR A 341 19.83 -12.44 2.72
CA TYR A 341 18.89 -11.92 3.70
C TYR A 341 18.52 -13.01 4.69
N HIS A 342 18.68 -12.71 5.97
CA HIS A 342 18.30 -13.59 7.07
C HIS A 342 17.06 -13.05 7.78
N PHE A 343 16.14 -13.94 8.08
CA PHE A 343 14.92 -13.65 8.83
C PHE A 343 14.64 -14.79 9.78
N THR A 344 14.18 -14.50 10.98
CA THR A 344 13.50 -15.53 11.76
C THR A 344 12.07 -15.73 11.26
N ILE A 345 11.49 -16.91 11.49
CA ILE A 345 10.06 -17.15 11.21
C ILE A 345 9.20 -16.09 11.91
N ARG A 346 9.52 -15.76 13.16
CA ARG A 346 8.86 -14.69 13.93
C ARG A 346 8.89 -13.33 13.22
N GLU A 347 10.02 -12.99 12.64
CA GLU A 347 10.15 -11.73 11.88
C GLU A 347 9.34 -11.75 10.59
N LEU A 348 9.30 -12.87 9.88
CA LEU A 348 8.47 -13.04 8.69
C LEU A 348 6.98 -12.90 9.00
N MET A 349 6.56 -13.33 10.18
CA MET A 349 5.15 -13.22 10.62
C MET A 349 4.74 -11.79 11.01
N LYS A 350 5.68 -10.87 11.23
CA LYS A 350 5.34 -9.52 11.70
C LYS A 350 4.88 -8.59 10.58
N THR A 351 5.49 -8.67 9.40
CA THR A 351 5.20 -7.76 8.29
C THR A 351 5.83 -8.24 6.99
N SER A 352 5.28 -7.78 5.88
CA SER A 352 5.92 -7.89 4.57
C SER A 352 7.17 -7.01 4.47
N ARG A 353 8.11 -7.40 3.63
CA ARG A 353 9.39 -6.69 3.44
C ARG A 353 9.73 -6.55 1.97
N ILE A 354 10.35 -5.42 1.63
CA ILE A 354 10.94 -5.19 0.32
C ILE A 354 12.45 -5.09 0.49
N LYS A 355 13.17 -5.85 -0.32
CA LYS A 355 14.62 -5.82 -0.39
C LYS A 355 15.06 -5.29 -1.74
N ALA A 356 15.74 -4.14 -1.73
CA ALA A 356 16.20 -3.43 -2.92
C ALA A 356 17.69 -3.72 -3.18
N GLN A 357 18.04 -3.92 -4.44
CA GLN A 357 19.42 -4.10 -4.90
C GLN A 357 20.05 -2.71 -5.19
N TYR A 358 20.39 -1.99 -4.14
CA TYR A 358 20.83 -0.58 -4.24
C TYR A 358 22.10 -0.40 -5.05
N GLN A 359 23.11 -1.25 -4.88
CA GLN A 359 24.37 -1.08 -5.59
C GLN A 359 24.17 -1.18 -7.11
N GLU A 360 23.33 -2.10 -7.56
CA GLU A 360 23.01 -2.24 -8.97
C GLU A 360 22.24 -1.03 -9.52
N SER A 361 21.38 -0.42 -8.70
CA SER A 361 20.69 0.82 -9.06
C SER A 361 21.66 2.01 -9.20
N ILE A 362 22.61 2.13 -8.29
CA ILE A 362 23.65 3.16 -8.35
C ILE A 362 24.52 2.97 -9.60
N ASP A 363 24.97 1.75 -9.86
CA ASP A 363 25.78 1.42 -11.03
C ASP A 363 25.06 1.68 -12.33
N LEU A 364 23.75 1.39 -12.35
CA LEU A 364 22.88 1.66 -13.48
C LEU A 364 22.72 3.16 -13.72
N ALA A 365 22.41 3.93 -12.69
CA ALA A 365 22.28 5.38 -12.79
C ALA A 365 23.58 6.02 -13.28
N ASN A 366 24.73 5.58 -12.76
CA ASN A 366 26.05 6.05 -13.21
C ASN A 366 26.35 5.73 -14.68
N ARG A 367 25.88 4.59 -15.19
CA ARG A 367 26.01 4.25 -16.62
C ARG A 367 25.17 5.12 -17.52
N VAL A 368 23.96 5.46 -17.12
CA VAL A 368 22.98 6.19 -17.93
C VAL A 368 23.21 7.69 -17.88
N TYR A 369 23.51 8.23 -16.71
CA TYR A 369 23.56 9.67 -16.46
C TYR A 369 24.97 10.18 -16.14
N GLY A 370 25.97 9.32 -16.07
CA GLY A 370 27.29 9.63 -15.55
C GLY A 370 27.28 9.65 -14.02
N LYS A 371 28.45 9.89 -13.41
CA LYS A 371 28.58 9.92 -11.96
C LYS A 371 27.78 11.12 -11.40
N VAL A 372 26.73 10.83 -10.63
CA VAL A 372 25.80 11.84 -10.12
C VAL A 372 25.79 11.74 -8.60
N ASP A 373 26.34 12.76 -7.96
CA ASP A 373 26.51 12.79 -6.50
C ASP A 373 25.28 13.39 -5.76
N HIS A 374 24.18 13.68 -6.48
CA HIS A 374 23.05 14.44 -5.93
C HIS A 374 21.70 13.73 -5.97
N TYR A 375 21.65 12.46 -6.39
CA TYR A 375 20.42 11.69 -6.24
C TYR A 375 20.22 11.32 -4.79
N ARG A 376 18.98 11.48 -4.32
CA ARG A 376 18.59 11.07 -2.97
C ARG A 376 18.47 9.56 -2.89
N ASP A 377 18.57 9.02 -1.68
CA ASP A 377 18.45 7.58 -1.44
C ASP A 377 17.12 7.00 -1.92
N ASP A 378 16.02 7.76 -1.79
CA ASP A 378 14.71 7.38 -2.30
C ASP A 378 14.69 7.19 -3.83
N PHE A 379 15.41 8.03 -4.60
CA PHE A 379 15.54 7.82 -6.04
C PHE A 379 16.16 6.44 -6.35
N TYR A 380 17.22 6.09 -5.67
CA TYR A 380 17.86 4.79 -5.87
C TYR A 380 16.96 3.64 -5.43
N TRP A 381 16.24 3.80 -4.34
CA TRP A 381 15.28 2.80 -3.86
C TRP A 381 14.17 2.55 -4.87
N HIS A 382 13.53 3.61 -5.41
CA HIS A 382 12.45 3.48 -6.39
C HIS A 382 12.90 2.91 -7.72
N ASN A 383 14.16 3.13 -8.11
CA ASN A 383 14.71 2.62 -9.36
C ASN A 383 15.56 1.35 -9.20
N ALA A 384 15.64 0.77 -8.03
CA ALA A 384 16.33 -0.48 -7.81
C ALA A 384 15.47 -1.68 -8.23
N TYR A 385 16.13 -2.79 -8.58
CA TYR A 385 15.48 -4.09 -8.60
C TYR A 385 15.10 -4.51 -7.20
N LYS A 386 13.92 -5.08 -7.03
CA LYS A 386 13.37 -5.40 -5.71
C LYS A 386 12.80 -6.81 -5.67
N THR A 387 12.97 -7.41 -4.51
CA THR A 387 12.31 -8.64 -4.11
C THR A 387 11.38 -8.33 -2.95
N ARG A 388 10.13 -8.73 -3.02
CA ARG A 388 9.17 -8.61 -1.93
C ARG A 388 9.00 -9.97 -1.24
N ILE A 389 9.11 -9.99 0.07
CA ILE A 389 8.77 -11.12 0.92
C ILE A 389 7.49 -10.73 1.64
N ARG A 390 6.40 -11.42 1.33
CA ARG A 390 5.12 -11.18 2.01
C ARG A 390 5.15 -11.75 3.41
N GLN A 391 4.37 -11.13 4.27
CA GLN A 391 4.18 -11.59 5.64
C GLN A 391 3.79 -13.05 5.68
N ALA A 392 4.45 -13.82 6.56
CA ALA A 392 4.15 -15.22 6.75
C ALA A 392 2.88 -15.40 7.56
N VAL A 393 2.09 -16.39 7.16
CA VAL A 393 0.87 -16.81 7.86
C VAL A 393 1.00 -18.28 8.29
N PRO A 394 0.56 -18.62 9.51
CA PRO A 394 0.52 -19.99 10.02
C PRO A 394 -0.40 -20.90 9.21
#